data_a12a9cbf7fd31f50128bdd6af594e9ce
#
_entry.id   a12a9cbf7fd31f50128bdd6af594e9ce
#
_cell.length_a   1.000
_cell.length_b   1.000
_cell.length_c   1.000
_cell.angle_alpha   90.00
_cell.angle_beta   90.00
_cell.angle_gamma   90.00
#
_symmetry.space_group_name_H-M   'P 1'
#
loop_
_entity.id
_entity.type
_entity.pdbx_description
1 polymer ?
#
loop_
_entity_poly.entity_id
_entity_poly.type
_entity_poly.pdbx_seq_one_letter_code
_entity_poly.pdbx_strand_id
1 'polypeptide(L)'
;MFDRFLRAGRQLLGDSPATQPAQPFAGTPLRPRVLMIIHNPPVESQGGRRLTEIFGWNDPERLARQYAADLAECSYGGLQYQIVETIDADWFPLKLDGFRYTAESYVSSWRARKMHEPDRIDYQAQVAAFELIGRYERNEIDEVWFLTFPYAGDYESTMVGRGAFWCNSPPVPNTGHCDGRFVIMGFNYERGVDCMLENFGHRTESIMSHVFQHHPPAQNLWERFTRYDKIAPGQSQCGNVHFAPSSAHDYDWGNPRTVRSFCDDWYSFPDLGGPGRMVERSEWGGGDMRLHHLWWLKHLPHVAGATNGVSNNWWEYLALARDPDRPARPAGERLGRHR
;
A
#
# COMPACT_ATOMS: atom_id res chain seq x y z
N MET A 1 -12.86 55.96 -18.93
CA MET A 1 -11.47 55.59 -19.09
C MET A 1 -11.02 54.47 -18.14
N PHE A 2 -11.85 53.99 -17.23
CA PHE A 2 -11.59 52.96 -16.25
C PHE A 2 -11.94 51.54 -16.71
N ASP A 3 -12.71 51.36 -17.79
CA ASP A 3 -13.19 50.05 -18.27
C ASP A 3 -12.19 49.31 -19.21
N ARG A 4 -11.12 49.94 -19.61
CA ARG A 4 -10.12 49.34 -20.49
C ARG A 4 -8.99 48.62 -19.74
N PHE A 5 -8.81 48.91 -18.44
CA PHE A 5 -7.78 48.26 -17.63
C PHE A 5 -8.22 46.94 -17.00
N LEU A 6 -9.53 46.71 -16.86
CA LEU A 6 -10.07 45.46 -16.32
C LEU A 6 -10.17 44.32 -17.35
N ARG A 7 -10.08 44.59 -18.65
CA ARG A 7 -10.06 43.57 -19.71
C ARG A 7 -8.64 43.08 -20.04
N ALA A 8 -7.60 43.84 -19.74
CA ALA A 8 -6.21 43.43 -19.99
C ALA A 8 -5.64 42.50 -18.90
N GLY A 9 -6.22 42.50 -17.68
CA GLY A 9 -5.78 41.68 -16.57
C GLY A 9 -6.33 40.24 -16.59
N ARG A 10 -7.36 39.94 -17.42
CA ARG A 10 -7.95 38.59 -17.55
C ARG A 10 -7.33 37.73 -18.64
N GLN A 11 -6.44 38.25 -19.43
CA GLN A 11 -5.81 37.56 -20.55
C GLN A 11 -4.41 37.02 -20.24
N LEU A 12 -3.93 37.19 -19.00
CA LEU A 12 -2.63 36.66 -18.54
C LEU A 12 -2.74 35.55 -17.46
N LEU A 13 -3.93 35.24 -17.02
CA LEU A 13 -4.17 33.97 -16.31
C LEU A 13 -4.60 32.97 -17.39
N GLY A 14 -3.61 32.32 -18.01
CA GLY A 14 -3.87 31.20 -18.88
C GLY A 14 -4.77 30.21 -18.14
N ASP A 15 -5.93 29.86 -18.74
CA ASP A 15 -6.73 28.76 -18.27
C ASP A 15 -5.80 27.54 -18.10
N SER A 16 -5.59 27.12 -16.86
CA SER A 16 -4.98 25.82 -16.62
C SER A 16 -5.82 24.80 -17.38
N PRO A 17 -5.25 23.99 -18.29
CA PRO A 17 -6.03 23.00 -18.97
C PRO A 17 -6.72 22.16 -17.91
N ALA A 18 -8.05 22.04 -18.00
CA ALA A 18 -8.82 21.22 -17.08
C ALA A 18 -8.19 19.83 -17.08
N THR A 19 -7.77 19.35 -15.91
CA THR A 19 -7.29 17.98 -15.69
C THR A 19 -8.30 17.04 -16.34
N GLN A 20 -7.86 16.26 -17.33
CA GLN A 20 -8.74 15.24 -17.90
C GLN A 20 -9.07 14.27 -16.75
N PRO A 21 -10.37 14.02 -16.49
CA PRO A 21 -10.73 13.06 -15.46
C PRO A 21 -10.16 11.71 -15.85
N ALA A 22 -9.54 11.02 -14.88
CA ALA A 22 -9.06 9.67 -15.08
C ALA A 22 -10.19 8.78 -15.62
N GLN A 23 -9.85 7.91 -16.55
CA GLN A 23 -10.85 7.00 -17.12
C GLN A 23 -11.28 5.98 -16.05
N PRO A 24 -12.59 5.68 -15.93
CA PRO A 24 -13.03 4.59 -15.07
C PRO A 24 -12.39 3.28 -15.47
N PHE A 25 -12.12 2.41 -14.50
CA PHE A 25 -11.62 1.07 -14.80
C PHE A 25 -12.60 0.30 -15.68
N ALA A 26 -12.13 -0.12 -16.85
CA ALA A 26 -12.96 -0.78 -17.87
C ALA A 26 -12.84 -2.31 -17.87
N GLY A 27 -11.98 -2.88 -17.01
CA GLY A 27 -11.71 -4.32 -16.94
C GLY A 27 -12.58 -5.06 -15.92
N THR A 28 -12.27 -6.35 -15.73
CA THR A 28 -12.84 -7.13 -14.62
C THR A 28 -12.12 -6.75 -13.31
N PRO A 29 -12.84 -6.30 -12.26
CA PRO A 29 -12.21 -5.96 -11.01
C PRO A 29 -11.46 -7.13 -10.38
N LEU A 30 -10.27 -6.86 -9.87
CA LEU A 30 -9.50 -7.79 -9.04
C LEU A 30 -10.15 -7.86 -7.65
N ARG A 31 -10.37 -9.06 -7.15
CA ARG A 31 -11.05 -9.30 -5.87
C ARG A 31 -10.22 -10.20 -4.96
N PRO A 32 -9.08 -9.73 -4.45
CA PRO A 32 -8.27 -10.55 -3.54
C PRO A 32 -9.04 -10.89 -2.28
N ARG A 33 -8.95 -12.14 -1.87
CA ARG A 33 -9.56 -12.65 -0.63
C ARG A 33 -8.57 -12.46 0.50
N VAL A 34 -8.99 -11.75 1.52
CA VAL A 34 -8.15 -11.38 2.67
C VAL A 34 -8.56 -12.18 3.90
N LEU A 35 -7.58 -12.83 4.53
CA LEU A 35 -7.69 -13.23 5.92
C LEU A 35 -7.21 -12.08 6.80
N MET A 36 -8.10 -11.54 7.63
CA MET A 36 -7.77 -10.52 8.61
C MET A 36 -7.55 -11.16 9.97
N ILE A 37 -6.41 -10.89 10.59
CA ILE A 37 -6.04 -11.41 11.90
C ILE A 37 -5.81 -10.21 12.83
N ILE A 38 -6.60 -10.13 13.90
CA ILE A 38 -6.58 -9.02 14.85
C ILE A 38 -5.98 -9.51 16.17
N HIS A 39 -4.76 -9.06 16.48
CA HIS A 39 -4.16 -9.28 17.79
C HIS A 39 -4.58 -8.15 18.74
N ASN A 40 -5.68 -8.35 19.46
CA ASN A 40 -6.22 -7.37 20.41
C ASN A 40 -6.67 -8.07 21.72
N PRO A 41 -5.70 -8.66 22.45
CA PRO A 41 -6.01 -9.51 23.59
C PRO A 41 -6.68 -8.75 24.73
N PRO A 42 -7.58 -9.41 25.49
CA PRO A 42 -8.16 -8.85 26.70
C PRO A 42 -7.12 -8.76 27.82
N VAL A 43 -7.31 -7.81 28.72
CA VAL A 43 -6.47 -7.57 29.91
C VAL A 43 -7.32 -7.82 31.15
N GLU A 44 -7.17 -8.98 31.80
CA GLU A 44 -7.98 -9.39 32.94
C GLU A 44 -7.88 -8.42 34.11
N SER A 45 -6.69 -7.91 34.41
CA SER A 45 -6.46 -6.90 35.45
C SER A 45 -7.13 -5.54 35.21
N GLN A 46 -7.67 -5.34 34.00
CA GLN A 46 -8.42 -4.15 33.58
C GLN A 46 -9.92 -4.49 33.33
N GLY A 47 -10.43 -5.57 33.91
CA GLY A 47 -11.82 -6.01 33.75
C GLY A 47 -12.12 -6.67 32.43
N GLY A 48 -11.14 -7.32 31.79
CA GLY A 48 -11.29 -7.99 30.49
C GLY A 48 -11.38 -7.05 29.29
N ARG A 49 -11.09 -5.76 29.47
CA ARG A 49 -11.08 -4.80 28.36
C ARG A 49 -9.93 -5.09 27.41
N ARG A 50 -10.17 -4.86 26.12
CA ARG A 50 -9.16 -5.03 25.06
C ARG A 50 -8.18 -3.86 25.03
N LEU A 51 -7.01 -4.06 24.42
CA LEU A 51 -5.98 -3.00 24.30
C LEU A 51 -6.52 -1.73 23.66
N THR A 52 -7.32 -1.85 22.60
CA THR A 52 -7.96 -0.71 21.93
C THR A 52 -8.83 0.11 22.89
N GLU A 53 -9.58 -0.54 23.77
CA GLU A 53 -10.44 0.14 24.74
C GLU A 53 -9.65 0.77 25.89
N ILE A 54 -8.55 0.13 26.31
CA ILE A 54 -7.70 0.61 27.42
C ILE A 54 -6.96 1.88 27.03
N PHE A 55 -6.46 1.91 25.79
CA PHE A 55 -5.60 2.98 25.30
C PHE A 55 -6.31 3.98 24.39
N GLY A 56 -7.58 3.74 24.04
CA GLY A 56 -8.34 4.59 23.12
C GLY A 56 -7.83 4.56 21.71
N TRP A 57 -7.29 3.41 21.26
CA TRP A 57 -6.80 3.22 19.91
C TRP A 57 -7.94 2.97 18.92
N ASN A 58 -7.63 3.00 17.64
CA ASN A 58 -8.63 2.81 16.59
C ASN A 58 -9.23 1.41 16.61
N ASP A 59 -10.45 1.30 16.12
CA ASP A 59 -11.12 0.03 15.84
C ASP A 59 -10.49 -0.63 14.62
N PRO A 60 -9.89 -1.84 14.74
CA PRO A 60 -9.19 -2.52 13.65
C PRO A 60 -10.07 -2.81 12.44
N GLU A 61 -11.32 -3.22 12.66
CA GLU A 61 -12.24 -3.52 11.55
C GLU A 61 -12.63 -2.25 10.80
N ARG A 62 -12.83 -1.14 11.50
CA ARG A 62 -13.12 0.15 10.87
C ARG A 62 -11.95 0.61 10.02
N LEU A 63 -10.72 0.47 10.51
CA LEU A 63 -9.51 0.77 9.75
C LEU A 63 -9.43 -0.09 8.48
N ALA A 64 -9.62 -1.40 8.60
CA ALA A 64 -9.57 -2.34 7.48
C ALA A 64 -10.63 -2.01 6.40
N ARG A 65 -11.86 -1.68 6.82
CA ARG A 65 -12.93 -1.27 5.89
C ARG A 65 -12.59 0.04 5.17
N GLN A 66 -12.05 1.03 5.87
CA GLN A 66 -11.66 2.30 5.27
C GLN A 66 -10.50 2.12 4.29
N TYR A 67 -9.49 1.34 4.66
CA TYR A 67 -8.35 1.01 3.80
C TYR A 67 -8.80 0.32 2.51
N ALA A 68 -9.68 -0.69 2.60
CA ALA A 68 -10.23 -1.36 1.42
C ALA A 68 -11.02 -0.39 0.52
N ALA A 69 -11.81 0.52 1.12
CA ALA A 69 -12.56 1.53 0.39
C ALA A 69 -11.65 2.54 -0.31
N ASP A 70 -10.60 3.00 0.37
CA ASP A 70 -9.62 3.93 -0.18
C ASP A 70 -8.89 3.32 -1.39
N LEU A 71 -8.48 2.05 -1.31
CA LEU A 71 -7.82 1.37 -2.43
C LEU A 71 -8.77 1.10 -3.61
N ALA A 72 -10.04 0.81 -3.33
CA ALA A 72 -11.06 0.70 -4.36
C ALA A 72 -11.28 2.04 -5.07
N GLU A 73 -11.29 3.15 -4.33
CA GLU A 73 -11.37 4.50 -4.90
C GLU A 73 -10.13 4.81 -5.77
N CYS A 74 -8.91 4.55 -5.24
CA CYS A 74 -7.65 4.84 -5.94
C CYS A 74 -7.49 4.04 -7.23
N SER A 75 -8.04 2.84 -7.29
CA SER A 75 -8.00 1.96 -8.47
C SER A 75 -9.20 2.15 -9.41
N TYR A 76 -10.02 3.17 -9.19
CA TYR A 76 -11.25 3.41 -9.96
C TYR A 76 -12.20 2.19 -10.00
N GLY A 77 -12.23 1.43 -8.90
CA GLY A 77 -12.99 0.19 -8.76
C GLY A 77 -12.29 -1.06 -9.31
N GLY A 78 -11.06 -0.92 -9.81
CA GLY A 78 -10.26 -2.04 -10.34
C GLY A 78 -9.77 -3.01 -9.27
N LEU A 79 -9.59 -2.57 -8.03
CA LEU A 79 -9.22 -3.40 -6.89
C LEU A 79 -10.34 -3.36 -5.83
N GLN A 80 -10.87 -4.52 -5.48
CA GLN A 80 -11.96 -4.67 -4.52
C GLN A 80 -11.64 -5.80 -3.54
N TYR A 81 -10.93 -5.49 -2.47
CA TYR A 81 -10.59 -6.47 -1.44
C TYR A 81 -11.84 -7.10 -0.80
N GLN A 82 -11.79 -8.39 -0.58
CA GLN A 82 -12.84 -9.17 0.09
C GLN A 82 -12.27 -9.77 1.39
N ILE A 83 -12.63 -9.22 2.54
CA ILE A 83 -12.31 -9.84 3.82
C ILE A 83 -13.20 -11.09 3.95
N VAL A 84 -12.63 -12.26 3.71
CA VAL A 84 -13.36 -13.53 3.69
C VAL A 84 -13.44 -14.19 5.05
N GLU A 85 -12.51 -13.85 5.94
CA GLU A 85 -12.47 -14.34 7.31
C GLU A 85 -11.78 -13.32 8.21
N THR A 86 -12.26 -13.17 9.43
CA THR A 86 -11.62 -12.41 10.50
C THR A 86 -11.35 -13.34 11.68
N ILE A 87 -10.12 -13.35 12.17
CA ILE A 87 -9.71 -14.10 13.36
C ILE A 87 -9.33 -13.11 14.46
N ASP A 88 -10.08 -13.13 15.57
CA ASP A 88 -9.70 -12.44 16.80
C ASP A 88 -8.68 -13.30 17.57
N ALA A 89 -7.43 -12.88 17.52
CA ALA A 89 -6.35 -13.54 18.23
C ALA A 89 -6.19 -12.91 19.63
N ASP A 90 -6.76 -13.56 20.64
CA ASP A 90 -6.76 -13.11 22.04
C ASP A 90 -5.43 -13.37 22.75
N TRP A 91 -4.33 -13.37 21.98
CA TRP A 91 -2.97 -13.58 22.51
C TRP A 91 -1.96 -12.66 21.83
N PHE A 92 -0.84 -12.45 22.51
CA PHE A 92 0.30 -11.73 21.96
C PHE A 92 1.10 -12.62 21.01
N PRO A 93 1.54 -12.12 19.84
CA PRO A 93 2.39 -12.88 18.93
C PRO A 93 3.75 -13.20 19.59
N LEU A 94 4.34 -14.31 19.14
CA LEU A 94 5.70 -14.68 19.53
C LEU A 94 6.70 -13.73 18.87
N LYS A 95 7.70 -13.26 19.59
CA LYS A 95 8.85 -12.55 19.05
C LYS A 95 9.88 -13.54 18.51
N LEU A 96 10.72 -13.04 17.60
CA LEU A 96 11.73 -13.85 16.93
C LEU A 96 12.77 -14.47 17.90
N ASP A 97 13.00 -13.86 19.06
CA ASP A 97 13.88 -14.36 20.13
C ASP A 97 13.19 -15.30 21.14
N GLY A 98 11.91 -15.66 20.87
CA GLY A 98 11.10 -16.51 21.74
C GLY A 98 10.35 -15.76 22.85
N PHE A 99 10.50 -14.45 22.97
CA PHE A 99 9.74 -13.66 23.93
C PHE A 99 8.27 -13.55 23.53
N ARG A 100 7.38 -13.50 24.51
CA ARG A 100 5.95 -13.19 24.32
C ARG A 100 5.46 -12.34 25.49
N TYR A 101 4.79 -11.25 25.18
CA TYR A 101 4.11 -10.46 26.19
C TYR A 101 2.97 -11.26 26.84
N THR A 102 2.73 -11.03 28.13
CA THR A 102 1.41 -11.19 28.76
C THR A 102 0.65 -9.87 28.68
N ALA A 103 -0.66 -9.89 28.89
CA ALA A 103 -1.48 -8.67 28.86
C ALA A 103 -0.95 -7.62 29.86
N GLU A 104 -0.63 -8.06 31.09
CA GLU A 104 -0.12 -7.22 32.16
C GLU A 104 1.27 -6.68 31.85
N SER A 105 2.18 -7.53 31.33
CA SER A 105 3.53 -7.11 31.00
C SER A 105 3.54 -6.10 29.87
N TYR A 106 2.68 -6.26 28.86
CA TYR A 106 2.55 -5.30 27.77
C TYR A 106 2.04 -3.94 28.27
N VAL A 107 0.92 -3.92 29.01
CA VAL A 107 0.35 -2.68 29.56
C VAL A 107 1.37 -1.95 30.46
N SER A 108 2.10 -2.69 31.28
CA SER A 108 3.16 -2.12 32.14
C SER A 108 4.30 -1.54 31.31
N SER A 109 4.81 -2.29 30.31
CA SER A 109 5.88 -1.86 29.43
C SER A 109 5.50 -0.63 28.60
N TRP A 110 4.29 -0.61 28.03
CA TRP A 110 3.78 0.53 27.27
C TRP A 110 3.70 1.80 28.13
N ARG A 111 3.13 1.71 29.35
CA ARG A 111 3.04 2.84 30.28
C ARG A 111 4.41 3.33 30.75
N ALA A 112 5.34 2.43 30.94
CA ALA A 112 6.73 2.74 31.31
C ALA A 112 7.58 3.23 30.14
N ARG A 113 7.08 3.17 28.90
CA ARG A 113 7.83 3.43 27.65
C ARG A 113 9.11 2.59 27.55
N LYS A 114 9.02 1.34 28.00
CA LYS A 114 10.13 0.39 28.01
C LYS A 114 9.68 -0.94 27.40
N MET A 115 9.69 -0.99 26.09
CA MET A 115 9.27 -2.17 25.33
C MET A 115 10.39 -3.19 25.21
N HIS A 116 10.01 -4.44 24.88
CA HIS A 116 10.96 -5.52 24.64
C HIS A 116 11.72 -5.31 23.33
N GLU A 117 13.02 -5.56 23.36
CA GLU A 117 13.90 -5.57 22.20
C GLU A 117 14.59 -6.95 22.08
N PRO A 118 14.76 -7.51 20.85
CA PRO A 118 14.45 -6.91 19.57
C PRO A 118 12.93 -6.89 19.28
N ASP A 119 12.44 -5.78 18.69
CA ASP A 119 11.05 -5.67 18.28
C ASP A 119 10.83 -6.30 16.90
N ARG A 120 10.75 -7.65 16.87
CA ARG A 120 10.50 -8.43 15.65
C ARG A 120 9.57 -9.59 15.96
N ILE A 121 8.47 -9.70 15.19
CA ILE A 121 7.56 -10.85 15.24
C ILE A 121 8.21 -12.08 14.61
N ASP A 122 7.90 -13.26 15.11
CA ASP A 122 8.24 -14.53 14.45
C ASP A 122 7.19 -14.87 13.38
N TYR A 123 7.45 -14.44 12.15
CA TYR A 123 6.56 -14.71 11.02
C TYR A 123 6.40 -16.22 10.72
N GLN A 124 7.41 -17.05 10.97
CA GLN A 124 7.28 -18.51 10.77
C GLN A 124 6.26 -19.09 11.73
N ALA A 125 6.32 -18.65 13.02
CA ALA A 125 5.33 -19.03 14.01
C ALA A 125 3.91 -18.56 13.62
N GLN A 126 3.76 -17.34 13.08
CA GLN A 126 2.47 -16.83 12.60
C GLN A 126 1.95 -17.61 11.39
N VAL A 127 2.81 -17.87 10.39
CA VAL A 127 2.46 -18.68 9.20
C VAL A 127 1.97 -20.08 9.61
N ALA A 128 2.62 -20.69 10.59
CA ALA A 128 2.23 -22.01 11.11
C ALA A 128 0.94 -21.97 11.95
N ALA A 129 0.83 -21.00 12.88
CA ALA A 129 -0.30 -20.89 13.79
C ALA A 129 -1.65 -20.69 13.08
N PHE A 130 -1.64 -19.97 11.96
CA PHE A 130 -2.83 -19.68 11.16
C PHE A 130 -2.94 -20.52 9.88
N GLU A 131 -2.06 -21.50 9.67
CA GLU A 131 -2.01 -22.37 8.48
C GLU A 131 -1.98 -21.59 7.15
N LEU A 132 -1.31 -20.46 7.10
CA LEU A 132 -1.42 -19.48 6.02
C LEU A 132 -1.06 -20.08 4.65
N ILE A 133 -0.01 -20.91 4.56
CA ILE A 133 0.39 -21.57 3.32
C ILE A 133 -0.70 -22.53 2.87
N GLY A 134 -1.20 -23.40 3.76
CA GLY A 134 -2.26 -24.34 3.42
C GLY A 134 -3.56 -23.64 2.96
N ARG A 135 -3.95 -22.55 3.60
CA ARG A 135 -5.10 -21.73 3.19
C ARG A 135 -4.92 -21.11 1.80
N TYR A 136 -3.73 -20.58 1.52
CA TYR A 136 -3.39 -20.06 0.20
C TYR A 136 -3.43 -21.16 -0.88
N GLU A 137 -2.86 -22.32 -0.62
CA GLU A 137 -2.83 -23.45 -1.54
C GLU A 137 -4.24 -24.04 -1.82
N ARG A 138 -5.13 -24.00 -0.81
CA ARG A 138 -6.54 -24.36 -0.98
C ARG A 138 -7.40 -23.28 -1.64
N ASN A 139 -6.79 -22.17 -2.09
CA ASN A 139 -7.49 -21.02 -2.65
C ASN A 139 -8.54 -20.41 -1.69
N GLU A 140 -8.29 -20.40 -0.40
CA GLU A 140 -9.16 -19.77 0.60
C GLU A 140 -8.84 -18.30 0.71
N ILE A 141 -7.55 -17.94 0.56
CA ILE A 141 -7.02 -16.57 0.71
C ILE A 141 -6.05 -16.22 -0.42
N ASP A 142 -5.87 -14.95 -0.69
CA ASP A 142 -4.87 -14.39 -1.60
C ASP A 142 -3.89 -13.47 -0.86
N GLU A 143 -4.27 -12.93 0.30
CA GLU A 143 -3.50 -11.98 1.10
C GLU A 143 -3.87 -12.09 2.59
N VAL A 144 -2.97 -11.68 3.48
CA VAL A 144 -3.20 -11.65 4.92
C VAL A 144 -2.98 -10.25 5.47
N TRP A 145 -3.87 -9.79 6.33
CA TRP A 145 -3.72 -8.54 7.07
C TRP A 145 -3.61 -8.82 8.57
N PHE A 146 -2.45 -8.49 9.14
CA PHE A 146 -2.30 -8.41 10.58
C PHE A 146 -2.65 -7.00 11.05
N LEU A 147 -3.62 -6.89 11.95
CA LEU A 147 -3.91 -5.66 12.69
C LEU A 147 -3.45 -5.87 14.12
N THR A 148 -2.43 -5.14 14.50
CA THR A 148 -1.69 -5.35 15.74
C THR A 148 -1.55 -4.06 16.54
N PHE A 149 -0.94 -4.17 17.69
CA PHE A 149 -0.64 -3.08 18.61
C PHE A 149 0.79 -2.56 18.40
N PRO A 150 1.13 -1.36 18.89
CA PRO A 150 2.50 -0.85 18.85
C PRO A 150 3.50 -1.84 19.45
N TYR A 151 4.65 -2.00 18.82
CA TYR A 151 5.70 -2.96 19.21
C TYR A 151 5.24 -4.43 19.18
N ALA A 152 4.30 -4.78 18.32
CA ALA A 152 4.04 -6.18 17.96
C ALA A 152 5.21 -6.76 17.15
N GLY A 153 5.88 -5.91 16.38
CA GLY A 153 7.08 -6.23 15.63
C GLY A 153 6.82 -6.65 14.19
N ASP A 154 5.61 -6.35 13.69
CA ASP A 154 5.28 -6.59 12.29
C ASP A 154 6.05 -5.63 11.37
N TYR A 155 6.46 -6.14 10.23
CA TYR A 155 6.83 -5.30 9.10
C TYR A 155 5.57 -4.73 8.44
N GLU A 156 5.69 -3.60 7.80
CA GLU A 156 4.61 -3.00 7.02
C GLU A 156 4.10 -3.92 5.91
N SER A 157 5.00 -4.64 5.27
CA SER A 157 4.67 -5.77 4.41
C SER A 157 5.81 -6.77 4.34
N THR A 158 5.47 -8.03 4.12
CA THR A 158 6.43 -9.11 3.82
C THR A 158 5.81 -10.11 2.86
N MET A 159 6.63 -10.91 2.21
CA MET A 159 6.19 -11.88 1.21
C MET A 159 6.48 -13.30 1.66
N VAL A 160 5.52 -14.19 1.43
CA VAL A 160 5.58 -15.63 1.75
C VAL A 160 5.57 -16.42 0.46
N GLY A 161 6.35 -17.50 0.38
CA GLY A 161 6.21 -18.52 -0.65
C GLY A 161 7.31 -18.56 -1.70
N ARG A 162 7.08 -19.36 -2.74
CA ARG A 162 8.04 -19.58 -3.82
C ARG A 162 8.19 -18.34 -4.69
N GLY A 163 9.44 -17.92 -4.87
CA GLY A 163 9.73 -16.71 -5.64
C GLY A 163 9.38 -15.43 -4.88
N ALA A 164 9.19 -15.50 -3.56
CA ALA A 164 9.08 -14.31 -2.73
C ALA A 164 10.38 -13.49 -2.82
N PHE A 165 10.21 -12.18 -2.88
CA PHE A 165 11.30 -11.21 -2.98
C PHE A 165 11.12 -10.12 -1.93
N TRP A 166 12.06 -9.18 -1.86
CA TRP A 166 11.97 -8.05 -0.94
C TRP A 166 10.67 -7.24 -1.15
N CYS A 167 9.85 -7.16 -0.11
CA CYS A 167 8.59 -6.43 -0.11
C CYS A 167 8.52 -5.58 1.15
N ASN A 168 9.20 -4.45 1.14
CA ASN A 168 9.50 -3.59 2.30
C ASN A 168 10.20 -4.30 3.49
N SER A 169 10.42 -5.58 3.35
CA SER A 169 11.15 -6.45 4.28
C SER A 169 11.68 -7.69 3.56
N PRO A 170 12.60 -8.44 4.18
CA PRO A 170 12.99 -9.75 3.66
C PRO A 170 11.79 -10.69 3.58
N PRO A 171 11.74 -11.61 2.60
CA PRO A 171 10.76 -12.68 2.56
C PRO A 171 10.77 -13.53 3.82
N VAL A 172 9.62 -14.09 4.19
CA VAL A 172 9.55 -15.04 5.30
C VAL A 172 10.38 -16.28 4.96
N PRO A 173 11.39 -16.64 5.78
CA PRO A 173 12.28 -17.74 5.48
C PRO A 173 11.56 -19.09 5.54
N ASN A 174 12.12 -20.10 4.86
CA ASN A 174 11.62 -21.50 4.84
C ASN A 174 10.19 -21.67 4.27
N THR A 175 9.71 -20.73 3.44
CA THR A 175 8.37 -20.79 2.82
C THR A 175 8.39 -21.17 1.34
N GLY A 176 9.55 -21.44 0.76
CA GLY A 176 9.71 -21.77 -0.67
C GLY A 176 8.98 -23.04 -1.15
N HIS A 177 8.48 -23.87 -0.23
CA HIS A 177 7.64 -25.04 -0.53
C HIS A 177 6.21 -24.67 -0.90
N CYS A 178 5.74 -23.49 -0.57
CA CYS A 178 4.42 -22.98 -0.96
C CYS A 178 4.29 -22.90 -2.48
N ASP A 179 3.16 -23.33 -3.03
CA ASP A 179 2.90 -23.34 -4.47
C ASP A 179 2.47 -21.97 -4.99
N GLY A 180 3.32 -20.99 -4.87
CA GLY A 180 3.11 -19.60 -5.25
C GLY A 180 3.60 -18.67 -4.15
N ARG A 181 3.14 -17.41 -4.19
CA ARG A 181 3.50 -16.40 -3.19
C ARG A 181 2.32 -15.48 -2.88
N PHE A 182 2.30 -14.95 -1.67
CA PHE A 182 1.34 -13.96 -1.22
C PHE A 182 1.98 -12.96 -0.27
N VAL A 183 1.29 -11.84 -0.03
CA VAL A 183 1.74 -10.78 0.87
C VAL A 183 1.04 -10.89 2.22
N ILE A 184 1.78 -10.63 3.28
CA ILE A 184 1.27 -10.30 4.60
C ILE A 184 1.49 -8.81 4.80
N MET A 185 0.42 -8.05 5.06
CA MET A 185 0.47 -6.67 5.49
C MET A 185 0.42 -6.61 7.01
N GLY A 186 1.26 -5.76 7.62
CA GLY A 186 1.22 -5.46 9.04
C GLY A 186 0.69 -4.04 9.27
N PHE A 187 -0.32 -3.91 10.12
CA PHE A 187 -0.98 -2.64 10.41
C PHE A 187 -1.06 -2.43 11.92
N ASN A 188 -0.59 -1.28 12.37
CA ASN A 188 -0.68 -0.86 13.74
C ASN A 188 -1.96 -0.03 13.95
N TYR A 189 -2.92 -0.57 14.71
CA TYR A 189 -4.19 0.11 14.93
C TYR A 189 -4.13 1.30 15.93
N GLU A 190 -2.96 1.58 16.50
CA GLU A 190 -2.70 2.88 17.16
C GLU A 190 -2.62 4.00 16.13
N ARG A 191 -2.23 3.69 14.91
CA ARG A 191 -2.14 4.58 13.77
C ARG A 191 -3.44 4.62 12.96
N GLY A 192 -3.57 5.64 12.11
CA GLY A 192 -4.72 5.81 11.21
C GLY A 192 -4.59 5.06 9.89
N VAL A 193 -5.60 5.19 9.05
CA VAL A 193 -5.63 4.62 7.70
C VAL A 193 -4.56 5.24 6.78
N ASP A 194 -4.11 6.43 7.08
CA ASP A 194 -3.00 7.13 6.41
C ASP A 194 -1.70 6.30 6.43
N CYS A 195 -1.34 5.74 7.61
CA CYS A 195 -0.22 4.82 7.73
C CYS A 195 -0.46 3.48 7.01
N MET A 196 -1.70 2.98 6.97
CA MET A 196 -2.02 1.77 6.20
C MET A 196 -1.82 2.00 4.69
N LEU A 197 -2.15 3.19 4.20
CA LEU A 197 -1.90 3.58 2.80
C LEU A 197 -0.40 3.75 2.53
N GLU A 198 0.37 4.28 3.47
CA GLU A 198 1.83 4.33 3.39
C GLU A 198 2.43 2.93 3.24
N ASN A 199 2.01 1.97 4.09
CA ASN A 199 2.44 0.57 4.02
C ASN A 199 2.13 -0.05 2.64
N PHE A 200 0.95 0.24 2.06
CA PHE A 200 0.62 -0.18 0.70
C PHE A 200 1.48 0.53 -0.34
N GLY A 201 1.82 1.78 -0.12
CA GLY A 201 2.73 2.54 -0.96
C GLY A 201 4.12 1.90 -1.00
N HIS A 202 4.71 1.56 0.14
CA HIS A 202 6.01 0.86 0.21
C HIS A 202 5.98 -0.53 -0.42
N ARG A 203 4.87 -1.27 -0.25
CA ARG A 203 4.62 -2.50 -1.01
C ARG A 203 4.62 -2.23 -2.51
N THR A 204 3.93 -1.16 -2.95
CA THR A 204 3.89 -0.75 -4.36
C THR A 204 5.29 -0.46 -4.89
N GLU A 205 6.09 0.31 -4.16
CA GLU A 205 7.48 0.61 -4.52
C GLU A 205 8.32 -0.67 -4.68
N SER A 206 8.20 -1.59 -3.74
CA SER A 206 8.93 -2.86 -3.77
C SER A 206 8.54 -3.72 -4.97
N ILE A 207 7.23 -3.90 -5.21
CA ILE A 207 6.71 -4.74 -6.29
C ILE A 207 7.02 -4.13 -7.65
N MET A 208 6.79 -2.83 -7.84
CA MET A 208 7.03 -2.19 -9.13
C MET A 208 8.52 -2.06 -9.44
N SER A 209 9.38 -1.86 -8.44
CA SER A 209 10.82 -1.93 -8.61
C SER A 209 11.26 -3.32 -9.07
N HIS A 210 10.67 -4.38 -8.52
CA HIS A 210 10.94 -5.76 -8.96
C HIS A 210 10.43 -6.01 -10.40
N VAL A 211 9.24 -5.52 -10.76
CA VAL A 211 8.68 -5.66 -12.12
C VAL A 211 9.57 -5.00 -13.16
N PHE A 212 10.11 -3.82 -12.86
CA PHE A 212 10.93 -3.05 -13.81
C PHE A 212 12.46 -3.26 -13.65
N GLN A 213 12.92 -4.13 -12.75
CA GLN A 213 14.34 -4.29 -12.40
C GLN A 213 15.30 -4.60 -13.57
N HIS A 214 14.80 -5.22 -14.65
CA HIS A 214 15.59 -5.59 -15.82
C HIS A 214 15.37 -4.67 -17.03
N HIS A 215 14.55 -3.62 -16.89
CA HIS A 215 14.33 -2.67 -17.95
C HIS A 215 15.45 -1.63 -18.01
N PRO A 216 15.94 -1.29 -19.24
CA PRO A 216 16.89 -0.19 -19.37
C PRO A 216 16.26 1.12 -18.90
N PRO A 217 17.05 2.10 -18.42
CA PRO A 217 16.53 3.34 -17.84
C PRO A 217 15.53 4.11 -18.71
N ALA A 218 15.70 4.08 -20.04
CA ALA A 218 14.78 4.72 -20.98
C ALA A 218 13.40 4.02 -21.07
N GLN A 219 13.30 2.77 -20.65
CA GLN A 219 12.08 1.96 -20.65
C GLN A 219 11.55 1.66 -19.25
N ASN A 220 12.29 2.05 -18.21
CA ASN A 220 11.85 1.89 -16.83
C ASN A 220 10.80 2.94 -16.48
N LEU A 221 9.54 2.59 -16.72
CA LEU A 221 8.41 3.48 -16.47
C LEU A 221 8.17 3.71 -14.98
N TRP A 222 8.58 2.78 -14.12
CA TRP A 222 8.50 2.97 -12.69
C TRP A 222 9.46 4.07 -12.19
N GLU A 223 10.72 4.06 -12.61
CA GLU A 223 11.64 5.14 -12.31
C GLU A 223 11.16 6.49 -12.86
N ARG A 224 10.49 6.49 -14.03
CA ARG A 224 9.88 7.71 -14.54
C ARG A 224 8.74 8.18 -13.65
N PHE A 225 7.80 7.30 -13.28
CA PHE A 225 6.64 7.60 -12.44
C PHE A 225 7.03 8.24 -11.10
N THR A 226 8.09 7.73 -10.48
CA THR A 226 8.53 8.14 -9.14
C THR A 226 9.38 9.42 -9.11
N ARG A 227 9.61 10.10 -10.22
CA ARG A 227 10.40 11.34 -10.26
C ARG A 227 9.68 12.47 -9.54
N TYR A 228 10.45 13.20 -8.74
CA TYR A 228 10.05 14.45 -8.12
C TYR A 228 11.10 15.55 -8.40
N ASP A 229 10.76 16.83 -8.23
CA ASP A 229 11.55 17.94 -8.75
C ASP A 229 12.98 18.00 -8.23
N LYS A 230 13.20 17.60 -6.97
CA LYS A 230 14.56 17.61 -6.39
C LYS A 230 15.54 16.69 -7.12
N ILE A 231 15.10 15.53 -7.59
CA ILE A 231 15.94 14.56 -8.31
C ILE A 231 15.87 14.70 -9.83
N ALA A 232 14.80 15.32 -10.34
CA ALA A 232 14.57 15.54 -11.77
C ALA A 232 14.00 16.96 -12.00
N PRO A 233 14.80 18.02 -11.85
CA PRO A 233 14.33 19.39 -11.93
C PRO A 233 13.62 19.71 -13.27
N GLY A 234 12.38 20.23 -13.17
CA GLY A 234 11.53 20.52 -14.33
C GLY A 234 10.99 19.29 -15.08
N GLN A 235 11.26 18.07 -14.59
CA GLN A 235 10.84 16.78 -15.15
C GLN A 235 10.11 15.92 -14.11
N SER A 236 9.54 16.56 -13.08
CA SER A 236 8.77 15.86 -12.05
C SER A 236 7.61 15.08 -12.66
N GLN A 237 7.28 13.98 -12.05
CA GLN A 237 6.13 13.13 -12.34
C GLN A 237 5.21 13.07 -11.09
N CYS A 238 4.87 11.90 -10.62
CA CYS A 238 4.01 11.73 -9.44
C CYS A 238 4.77 11.73 -8.10
N GLY A 239 6.09 11.57 -8.13
CA GLY A 239 6.86 11.36 -6.91
C GLY A 239 6.73 9.93 -6.38
N ASN A 240 6.91 9.75 -5.07
CA ASN A 240 6.82 8.46 -4.41
C ASN A 240 6.12 8.59 -3.05
N VAL A 241 6.07 7.53 -2.26
CA VAL A 241 5.36 7.49 -0.97
C VAL A 241 5.76 8.65 -0.06
N HIS A 242 7.05 8.98 0.03
CA HIS A 242 7.56 10.02 0.91
C HIS A 242 7.75 11.39 0.25
N PHE A 243 7.70 11.46 -1.09
CA PHE A 243 8.01 12.67 -1.84
C PHE A 243 6.92 13.00 -2.86
N ALA A 244 6.16 14.04 -2.58
CA ALA A 244 5.30 14.65 -3.59
C ALA A 244 6.15 15.38 -4.67
N PRO A 245 5.58 15.74 -5.81
CA PRO A 245 6.32 16.42 -6.89
C PRO A 245 7.17 17.62 -6.44
N SER A 246 6.72 18.40 -5.46
CA SER A 246 7.40 19.58 -4.94
C SER A 246 8.29 19.36 -3.71
N SER A 247 8.30 18.16 -3.14
CA SER A 247 9.02 17.86 -1.90
C SER A 247 10.53 18.09 -2.02
N ALA A 248 11.13 18.70 -0.99
CA ALA A 248 12.57 18.91 -0.86
C ALA A 248 13.21 17.96 0.16
N HIS A 249 12.41 17.41 1.07
CA HIS A 249 12.84 16.53 2.15
C HIS A 249 11.89 15.33 2.23
N ASP A 250 12.25 14.35 3.04
CA ASP A 250 11.41 13.22 3.42
C ASP A 250 10.16 13.70 4.16
N TYR A 251 9.00 13.15 3.86
CA TYR A 251 7.70 13.54 4.43
C TYR A 251 7.30 15.01 4.21
N ASP A 252 7.79 15.64 3.15
CA ASP A 252 7.62 17.09 2.87
C ASP A 252 6.48 17.33 1.86
N TRP A 253 5.36 16.66 2.05
CA TRP A 253 4.18 16.80 1.17
C TRP A 253 3.52 18.19 1.24
N GLY A 254 3.76 18.91 2.32
CA GLY A 254 3.29 20.28 2.53
C GLY A 254 4.18 21.36 1.93
N ASN A 255 5.21 21.02 1.16
CA ASN A 255 6.13 21.99 0.58
C ASN A 255 5.39 22.99 -0.33
N PRO A 256 5.54 24.32 -0.08
CA PRO A 256 4.79 25.34 -0.82
C PRO A 256 5.34 25.65 -2.21
N ARG A 257 6.41 24.99 -2.64
CA ARG A 257 6.98 25.22 -3.98
C ARG A 257 5.99 24.80 -5.05
N THR A 258 5.94 25.61 -6.11
CA THR A 258 5.28 25.25 -7.37
C THR A 258 6.32 24.69 -8.32
N VAL A 259 6.10 23.51 -8.86
CA VAL A 259 7.03 22.81 -9.75
C VAL A 259 6.33 22.35 -11.03
N ARG A 260 7.10 22.20 -12.12
CA ARG A 260 6.58 21.58 -13.33
C ARG A 260 6.50 20.06 -13.17
N SER A 261 5.31 19.49 -13.40
CA SER A 261 5.09 18.05 -13.36
C SER A 261 4.34 17.55 -14.59
N PHE A 262 4.56 16.29 -14.92
CA PHE A 262 3.89 15.53 -15.97
C PHE A 262 2.98 14.45 -15.34
N CYS A 263 2.52 14.65 -14.12
CA CYS A 263 1.69 13.66 -13.40
C CYS A 263 0.40 13.34 -14.16
N ASP A 264 -0.21 14.32 -14.83
CA ASP A 264 -1.47 14.12 -15.58
C ASP A 264 -1.32 13.14 -16.76
N ASP A 265 -0.11 12.98 -17.31
CA ASP A 265 0.15 12.02 -18.39
C ASP A 265 -0.22 10.58 -17.96
N TRP A 266 -0.08 10.26 -16.67
CA TRP A 266 -0.37 8.93 -16.15
C TRP A 266 -1.86 8.58 -16.17
N TYR A 267 -2.75 9.59 -16.22
CA TYR A 267 -4.18 9.36 -16.48
C TYR A 267 -4.48 9.00 -17.94
N SER A 268 -3.57 9.36 -18.86
CA SER A 268 -3.67 9.06 -20.29
C SER A 268 -2.77 7.89 -20.72
N PHE A 269 -2.18 7.17 -19.74
CA PHE A 269 -1.28 6.05 -20.00
C PHE A 269 -1.85 5.10 -21.06
N PRO A 270 -1.08 4.63 -22.06
CA PRO A 270 0.38 4.75 -22.19
C PRO A 270 0.89 6.02 -22.91
N ASP A 271 0.05 6.98 -23.24
CA ASP A 271 0.48 8.26 -23.81
C ASP A 271 1.07 9.17 -22.72
N LEU A 272 2.40 9.27 -22.71
CA LEU A 272 3.17 10.04 -21.76
C LEU A 272 3.85 11.26 -22.42
N GLY A 273 3.25 11.80 -23.49
CA GLY A 273 3.79 12.91 -24.29
C GLY A 273 3.16 14.26 -24.01
N GLY A 274 2.42 14.41 -22.92
CA GLY A 274 1.76 15.66 -22.55
C GLY A 274 2.70 16.83 -22.28
N PRO A 275 2.19 18.07 -22.26
CA PRO A 275 3.01 19.28 -22.11
C PRO A 275 3.54 19.48 -20.66
N GLY A 276 2.99 18.74 -19.69
CA GLY A 276 3.21 19.01 -18.28
C GLY A 276 2.58 20.34 -17.83
N ARG A 277 2.42 20.53 -16.53
CA ARG A 277 1.88 21.76 -15.95
C ARG A 277 2.55 22.11 -14.62
N MET A 278 2.28 23.30 -14.14
CA MET A 278 2.69 23.69 -12.79
C MET A 278 1.75 23.08 -11.78
N VAL A 279 2.31 22.42 -10.76
CA VAL A 279 1.59 21.79 -9.66
C VAL A 279 2.08 22.31 -8.32
N GLU A 280 1.23 22.24 -7.31
CA GLU A 280 1.56 22.67 -5.95
C GLU A 280 0.81 21.81 -4.94
N ARG A 281 1.17 21.92 -3.67
CA ARG A 281 0.70 21.04 -2.58
C ARG A 281 -0.81 20.93 -2.41
N SER A 282 -1.59 21.92 -2.83
CA SER A 282 -3.06 21.85 -2.71
C SER A 282 -3.66 20.70 -3.49
N GLU A 283 -2.97 20.20 -4.53
CA GLU A 283 -3.46 19.09 -5.35
C GLU A 283 -3.46 17.75 -4.64
N TRP A 284 -2.57 17.58 -3.67
CA TRP A 284 -2.46 16.37 -2.86
C TRP A 284 -2.71 16.63 -1.37
N GLY A 285 -3.59 17.60 -1.04
CA GLY A 285 -4.09 17.81 0.31
C GLY A 285 -3.26 18.71 1.21
N GLY A 286 -2.31 19.48 0.67
CA GLY A 286 -1.63 20.55 1.42
C GLY A 286 -0.69 20.09 2.52
N GLY A 287 -0.32 18.82 2.56
CA GLY A 287 0.52 18.19 3.59
C GLY A 287 -0.19 17.07 4.38
N ASP A 288 -1.45 16.82 4.10
CA ASP A 288 -2.17 15.67 4.67
C ASP A 288 -1.64 14.37 4.05
N MET A 289 -1.19 13.47 4.90
CA MET A 289 -0.57 12.20 4.53
C MET A 289 -1.52 11.30 3.76
N ARG A 290 -2.77 11.15 4.24
CA ARG A 290 -3.75 10.28 3.58
C ARG A 290 -4.12 10.84 2.21
N LEU A 291 -4.37 12.15 2.10
CA LEU A 291 -4.73 12.78 0.83
C LEU A 291 -3.59 12.68 -0.19
N HIS A 292 -2.31 12.83 0.25
CA HIS A 292 -1.16 12.60 -0.63
C HIS A 292 -1.13 11.17 -1.17
N HIS A 293 -1.28 10.15 -0.31
CA HIS A 293 -1.24 8.76 -0.73
C HIS A 293 -2.42 8.42 -1.66
N LEU A 294 -3.62 8.93 -1.39
CA LEU A 294 -4.77 8.77 -2.29
C LEU A 294 -4.51 9.40 -3.66
N TRP A 295 -3.95 10.61 -3.68
CA TRP A 295 -3.58 11.30 -4.92
C TRP A 295 -2.54 10.50 -5.69
N TRP A 296 -1.47 10.06 -5.04
CA TRP A 296 -0.39 9.31 -5.65
C TRP A 296 -0.85 7.97 -6.23
N LEU A 297 -1.61 7.20 -5.46
CA LEU A 297 -2.15 5.91 -5.90
C LEU A 297 -3.14 6.04 -7.07
N LYS A 298 -3.91 7.12 -7.14
CA LYS A 298 -4.82 7.39 -8.27
C LYS A 298 -4.11 7.58 -9.61
N HIS A 299 -2.82 7.93 -9.60
CA HIS A 299 -2.04 8.07 -10.83
C HIS A 299 -1.46 6.74 -11.34
N LEU A 300 -1.58 5.64 -10.58
CA LEU A 300 -1.10 4.34 -11.05
C LEU A 300 -1.89 3.89 -12.29
N PRO A 301 -1.20 3.48 -13.37
CA PRO A 301 -1.83 2.95 -14.58
C PRO A 301 -2.81 1.81 -14.30
N HIS A 302 -3.98 1.86 -14.96
CA HIS A 302 -5.08 0.92 -14.75
C HIS A 302 -5.83 0.58 -16.05
N VAL A 303 -5.15 0.64 -17.19
CA VAL A 303 -5.76 0.42 -18.50
C VAL A 303 -5.35 -0.95 -19.09
N ALA A 304 -6.10 -1.41 -20.10
CA ALA A 304 -5.80 -2.67 -20.76
C ALA A 304 -4.54 -2.55 -21.66
N GLY A 305 -3.90 -3.70 -21.94
CA GLY A 305 -2.74 -3.78 -22.82
C GLY A 305 -1.43 -3.95 -22.07
N ALA A 306 -0.32 -3.82 -22.82
CA ALA A 306 1.02 -3.94 -22.28
C ALA A 306 1.98 -2.96 -22.97
N THR A 307 2.94 -2.44 -22.21
CA THR A 307 4.00 -1.56 -22.73
C THR A 307 5.35 -2.14 -22.30
N ASN A 308 6.24 -2.36 -23.24
CA ASN A 308 7.56 -2.99 -23.01
C ASN A 308 7.47 -4.34 -22.27
N GLY A 309 6.42 -5.12 -22.50
CA GLY A 309 6.19 -6.42 -21.86
C GLY A 309 5.58 -6.36 -20.48
N VAL A 310 5.32 -5.18 -19.91
CA VAL A 310 4.66 -4.97 -18.62
C VAL A 310 3.19 -4.62 -18.85
N SER A 311 2.27 -5.24 -18.09
CA SER A 311 0.84 -4.88 -18.14
C SER A 311 0.64 -3.39 -17.86
N ASN A 312 -0.25 -2.77 -18.62
CA ASN A 312 -0.66 -1.38 -18.41
C ASN A 312 -1.64 -1.22 -17.23
N ASN A 313 -2.05 -2.32 -16.61
CA ASN A 313 -2.77 -2.31 -15.34
C ASN A 313 -1.81 -2.71 -14.21
N TRP A 314 -1.15 -1.74 -13.61
CA TRP A 314 -0.18 -2.01 -12.55
C TRP A 314 -0.83 -2.60 -11.28
N TRP A 315 -2.12 -2.37 -11.07
CA TRP A 315 -2.86 -2.95 -9.96
C TRP A 315 -2.88 -4.48 -9.96
N GLU A 316 -2.70 -5.13 -11.13
CA GLU A 316 -2.60 -6.59 -11.22
C GLU A 316 -1.39 -7.14 -10.46
N TYR A 317 -0.25 -6.45 -10.54
CA TYR A 317 0.96 -6.83 -9.80
C TYR A 317 0.80 -6.60 -8.31
N LEU A 318 0.13 -5.51 -7.93
CA LEU A 318 -0.06 -5.12 -6.53
C LEU A 318 -1.06 -6.02 -5.81
N ALA A 319 -2.18 -6.34 -6.46
CA ALA A 319 -3.28 -7.07 -5.85
C ALA A 319 -2.97 -8.54 -5.54
N LEU A 320 -2.17 -9.20 -6.40
CA LEU A 320 -1.97 -10.65 -6.35
C LEU A 320 -0.50 -11.03 -6.19
N ALA A 321 0.39 -10.08 -5.92
CA ALA A 321 1.84 -10.28 -5.91
C ALA A 321 2.32 -11.09 -7.14
N ARG A 322 1.68 -10.88 -8.29
CA ARG A 322 1.80 -11.71 -9.48
C ARG A 322 3.22 -11.74 -10.00
N ASP A 323 3.65 -12.93 -10.36
CA ASP A 323 4.82 -13.13 -11.19
C ASP A 323 4.46 -12.71 -12.62
N PRO A 324 5.14 -11.73 -13.23
CA PRO A 324 4.86 -11.31 -14.60
C PRO A 324 5.02 -12.48 -15.60
N ASP A 325 5.82 -13.48 -15.26
CA ASP A 325 6.09 -14.65 -16.09
C ASP A 325 5.12 -15.84 -15.86
N ARG A 326 4.14 -15.68 -14.93
CA ARG A 326 3.14 -16.73 -14.65
C ARG A 326 1.74 -16.29 -15.02
N PRO A 327 1.00 -17.13 -15.77
CA PRO A 327 -0.42 -16.88 -16.05
C PRO A 327 -1.23 -16.85 -14.74
N ALA A 328 -2.29 -16.03 -14.73
CA ALA A 328 -3.23 -15.99 -13.63
C ALA A 328 -3.77 -17.40 -13.33
N ARG A 329 -3.84 -17.78 -12.06
CA ARG A 329 -4.68 -18.92 -11.68
C ARG A 329 -6.13 -18.60 -12.04
N PRO A 330 -6.85 -19.50 -12.77
CA PRO A 330 -8.26 -19.30 -13.02
C PRO A 330 -9.01 -19.23 -11.68
N ALA A 331 -9.87 -18.24 -11.52
CA ALA A 331 -10.75 -18.19 -10.37
C ALA A 331 -11.61 -19.46 -10.35
N GLY A 332 -11.42 -20.34 -9.34
CA GLY A 332 -12.27 -21.52 -9.13
C GLY A 332 -11.67 -22.90 -9.43
N GLU A 333 -10.44 -23.02 -9.91
CA GLU A 333 -9.81 -24.34 -9.99
C GLU A 333 -9.44 -24.87 -8.58
N ARG A 334 -10.29 -25.74 -8.06
CA ARG A 334 -9.95 -26.57 -6.90
C ARG A 334 -8.89 -27.59 -7.33
N LEU A 335 -7.73 -27.58 -6.70
CA LEU A 335 -6.77 -28.67 -6.85
C LEU A 335 -7.49 -29.99 -6.57
N GLY A 336 -7.60 -30.82 -7.61
CA GLY A 336 -8.10 -32.17 -7.45
C GLY A 336 -7.26 -32.88 -6.40
N ARG A 337 -7.92 -33.43 -5.37
CA ARG A 337 -7.26 -34.25 -4.36
C ARG A 337 -6.56 -35.41 -5.08
N HIS A 338 -5.26 -35.34 -5.19
CA HIS A 338 -4.47 -36.55 -5.43
C HIS A 338 -4.51 -37.38 -4.15
N ARG A 339 -5.20 -38.53 -4.26
CA ARG A 339 -5.26 -39.60 -3.22
C ARG A 339 -3.89 -40.26 -3.08
#